data_0172f08415fe200732bd1fbd9ab53899
#
_entry.id   0172f08415fe200732bd1fbd9ab53899
#
_cell.length_a   1.000
_cell.length_b   1.000
_cell.length_c   1.000
_cell.angle_alpha   90.00
_cell.angle_beta   90.00
_cell.angle_gamma   90.00
#
_symmetry.space_group_name_H-M   'P 1'
#
loop_
_entity.id
_entity.type
_entity.pdbx_description
1 polymer ?
#
loop_
_entity_poly.entity_id
_entity_poly.type
_entity_poly.pdbx_seq_one_letter_code
_entity_poly.pdbx_strand_id
1 'polypeptide(L)'
;LATGMVLVIITGKIDLSVGSVVALTGAIAAWAYNKTDGSMLSAVTIALFAGVVIGAVQGYWVAYLKVPAFIVTLGGMLGWRGLTYIFTDIQPIGLMDDGFKTITTGFVNPVFMDAKNFALLLGIVVVGLMLTSDWMRRQKRVKLGFDNLPLPLFALKNLFVAAVVMWVFYKFSMDRGVPIIICLIAVLVVAMTYVMNNTVFGRNVYAIGGNAKAAKLSGINAERTEFYVFVLMGVLAALAGVVFTAYMNQAQPAAGNMFELDAISAVFIGGASATGGVGTILGSIIGGLVMGVINNGMSLMSLGQEYQLVVKAVVLLVAVWYDLYNNKKSA
;
A
#
# COMPACT_ATOMS: atom_id res chain seq x y z
N LEU A 1 1.73 0.58 2.37
CA LEU A 1 1.97 -0.73 2.99
C LEU A 1 1.08 -1.83 2.40
N ALA A 2 -0.24 -1.64 2.35
CA ALA A 2 -1.17 -2.66 1.84
C ALA A 2 -0.86 -3.12 0.40
N THR A 3 -0.35 -2.23 -0.46
CA THR A 3 0.08 -2.57 -1.83
C THR A 3 1.28 -3.53 -1.88
N GLY A 4 2.16 -3.48 -0.91
CA GLY A 4 3.27 -4.44 -0.77
C GLY A 4 2.80 -5.73 -0.08
N MET A 5 2.01 -5.59 0.98
CA MET A 5 1.49 -6.71 1.75
C MET A 5 0.63 -7.65 0.88
N VAL A 6 -0.14 -7.11 -0.08
CA VAL A 6 -0.94 -7.97 -0.97
C VAL A 6 -0.07 -8.90 -1.83
N LEU A 7 1.13 -8.46 -2.27
CA LEU A 7 2.06 -9.33 -3.01
C LEU A 7 2.56 -10.47 -2.12
N VAL A 8 2.94 -10.14 -0.89
CA VAL A 8 3.41 -11.13 0.09
C VAL A 8 2.30 -12.16 0.37
N ILE A 9 1.06 -11.70 0.61
CA ILE A 9 -0.09 -12.57 0.88
C ILE A 9 -0.46 -13.41 -0.35
N ILE A 10 -0.41 -12.86 -1.57
CA ILE A 10 -0.63 -13.64 -2.80
C ILE A 10 0.37 -14.80 -2.89
N THR A 11 1.64 -14.65 -2.44
CA THR A 11 2.59 -15.78 -2.41
C THR A 11 2.36 -16.76 -1.25
N GLY A 12 1.28 -16.62 -0.50
CA GLY A 12 0.96 -17.46 0.67
C GLY A 12 1.83 -17.18 1.88
N LYS A 13 2.39 -15.97 2.01
CA LYS A 13 3.28 -15.55 3.10
C LYS A 13 2.73 -14.33 3.82
N ILE A 14 3.26 -14.05 5.01
CA ILE A 14 2.91 -12.87 5.81
C ILE A 14 4.20 -12.17 6.23
N ASP A 15 4.22 -10.86 6.17
CA ASP A 15 5.32 -10.02 6.66
C ASP A 15 4.87 -9.21 7.88
N LEU A 16 5.37 -9.60 9.06
CA LEU A 16 5.07 -8.93 10.32
C LEU A 16 6.04 -7.77 10.63
N SER A 17 7.08 -7.60 9.84
CA SER A 17 8.12 -6.61 10.13
C SER A 17 7.83 -5.21 9.61
N VAL A 18 6.84 -5.06 8.76
CA VAL A 18 6.60 -3.83 7.97
C VAL A 18 6.49 -2.57 8.84
N GLY A 19 5.85 -2.66 10.01
CA GLY A 19 5.74 -1.54 10.93
C GLY A 19 7.10 -1.11 11.53
N SER A 20 7.96 -2.07 11.85
CA SER A 20 9.31 -1.81 12.34
C SER A 20 10.23 -1.28 11.24
N VAL A 21 10.06 -1.74 10.00
CA VAL A 21 10.77 -1.19 8.83
C VAL A 21 10.37 0.26 8.58
N VAL A 22 9.07 0.60 8.69
CA VAL A 22 8.57 1.99 8.64
C VAL A 22 9.28 2.87 9.65
N ALA A 23 9.41 2.40 10.91
CA ALA A 23 10.08 3.16 11.96
C ALA A 23 11.56 3.42 11.64
N LEU A 24 12.30 2.36 11.30
CA LEU A 24 13.73 2.44 11.03
C LEU A 24 14.02 3.33 9.80
N THR A 25 13.31 3.10 8.71
CA THR A 25 13.52 3.87 7.47
C THR A 25 13.05 5.32 7.61
N GLY A 26 12.00 5.57 8.40
CA GLY A 26 11.57 6.93 8.77
C GLY A 26 12.62 7.66 9.61
N ALA A 27 13.25 6.97 10.58
CA ALA A 27 14.35 7.52 11.37
C ALA A 27 15.58 7.82 10.50
N ILE A 28 15.94 6.91 9.58
CA ILE A 28 17.02 7.12 8.61
C ILE A 28 16.71 8.32 7.71
N ALA A 29 15.46 8.48 7.25
CA ALA A 29 15.04 9.61 6.43
C ALA A 29 15.20 10.95 7.18
N ALA A 30 14.73 11.03 8.43
CA ALA A 30 14.85 12.24 9.25
C ALA A 30 16.31 12.59 9.53
N TRP A 31 17.12 11.59 9.88
CA TRP A 31 18.56 11.78 10.09
C TRP A 31 19.26 12.26 8.81
N ALA A 32 18.98 11.62 7.66
CA ALA A 32 19.57 12.00 6.38
C ALA A 32 19.16 13.41 5.96
N TYR A 33 17.89 13.79 6.15
CA TYR A 33 17.38 15.12 5.89
C TYR A 33 18.16 16.19 6.68
N ASN A 34 18.31 15.99 7.98
CA ASN A 34 19.03 16.90 8.84
C ASN A 34 20.55 16.97 8.53
N LYS A 35 21.15 15.87 8.06
CA LYS A 35 22.58 15.80 7.71
C LYS A 35 22.91 16.33 6.32
N THR A 36 21.92 16.47 5.44
CA THR A 36 22.10 16.95 4.06
C THR A 36 21.46 18.33 3.85
N ASP A 37 21.44 19.15 4.89
CA ASP A 37 20.94 20.55 4.87
C ASP A 37 19.54 20.65 4.23
N GLY A 38 18.62 19.76 4.60
CA GLY A 38 17.25 19.76 4.11
C GLY A 38 17.06 19.16 2.71
N SER A 39 18.00 18.36 2.21
CA SER A 39 17.84 17.70 0.92
C SER A 39 16.84 16.55 0.98
N MET A 40 15.61 16.83 0.54
CA MET A 40 14.52 15.82 0.46
C MET A 40 14.91 14.63 -0.42
N LEU A 41 15.57 14.89 -1.58
CA LEU A 41 15.97 13.83 -2.50
C LEU A 41 16.97 12.87 -1.84
N SER A 42 17.95 13.39 -1.11
CA SER A 42 18.92 12.57 -0.38
C SER A 42 18.25 11.74 0.70
N ALA A 43 17.37 12.35 1.50
CA ALA A 43 16.65 11.67 2.56
C ALA A 43 15.78 10.52 2.03
N VAL A 44 15.00 10.76 0.99
CA VAL A 44 14.15 9.74 0.35
C VAL A 44 15.00 8.62 -0.26
N THR A 45 16.06 8.97 -0.99
CA THR A 45 16.92 7.97 -1.65
C THR A 45 17.61 7.06 -0.63
N ILE A 46 18.16 7.63 0.46
CA ILE A 46 18.84 6.85 1.51
C ILE A 46 17.85 5.95 2.24
N ALA A 47 16.65 6.45 2.56
CA ALA A 47 15.61 5.65 3.20
C ALA A 47 15.12 4.50 2.30
N LEU A 48 14.90 4.76 1.00
CA LEU A 48 14.51 3.70 0.05
C LEU A 48 15.61 2.66 -0.13
N PHE A 49 16.87 3.08 -0.19
CA PHE A 49 18.01 2.15 -0.24
C PHE A 49 18.07 1.27 1.02
N ALA A 50 17.85 1.85 2.21
CA ALA A 50 17.75 1.04 3.44
C ALA A 50 16.59 0.03 3.35
N GLY A 51 15.43 0.43 2.79
CA GLY A 51 14.32 -0.48 2.53
C GLY A 51 14.66 -1.63 1.59
N VAL A 52 15.43 -1.36 0.52
CA VAL A 52 15.95 -2.41 -0.39
C VAL A 52 16.83 -3.39 0.37
N VAL A 53 17.76 -2.90 1.20
CA VAL A 53 18.68 -3.75 1.98
C VAL A 53 17.90 -4.62 2.97
N ILE A 54 16.97 -4.04 3.72
CA ILE A 54 16.14 -4.75 4.68
C ILE A 54 15.29 -5.83 3.98
N GLY A 55 14.62 -5.47 2.90
CA GLY A 55 13.83 -6.41 2.11
C GLY A 55 14.67 -7.52 1.49
N ALA A 56 15.90 -7.21 1.03
CA ALA A 56 16.83 -8.20 0.50
C ALA A 56 17.30 -9.17 1.58
N VAL A 57 17.63 -8.69 2.79
CA VAL A 57 17.99 -9.56 3.92
C VAL A 57 16.85 -10.52 4.24
N GLN A 58 15.64 -10.02 4.44
CA GLN A 58 14.47 -10.87 4.73
C GLN A 58 14.15 -11.83 3.57
N GLY A 59 14.14 -11.30 2.34
CA GLY A 59 13.91 -12.09 1.15
C GLY A 59 14.94 -13.19 0.96
N TYR A 60 16.19 -12.97 1.29
CA TYR A 60 17.24 -14.02 1.25
C TYR A 60 16.94 -15.16 2.22
N TRP A 61 16.61 -14.85 3.47
CA TRP A 61 16.25 -15.87 4.46
C TRP A 61 15.02 -16.68 4.06
N VAL A 62 13.98 -16.01 3.56
CA VAL A 62 12.73 -16.67 3.17
C VAL A 62 12.89 -17.47 1.87
N ALA A 63 13.44 -16.85 0.84
CA ALA A 63 13.44 -17.41 -0.50
C ALA A 63 14.55 -18.46 -0.69
N TYR A 64 15.77 -18.21 -0.22
CA TYR A 64 16.92 -19.08 -0.49
C TYR A 64 17.22 -20.01 0.68
N LEU A 65 17.16 -19.53 1.93
CA LEU A 65 17.40 -20.39 3.10
C LEU A 65 16.15 -21.17 3.54
N LYS A 66 14.99 -20.89 2.90
CA LYS A 66 13.71 -21.58 3.16
C LYS A 66 13.21 -21.49 4.61
N VAL A 67 13.65 -20.48 5.34
CA VAL A 67 13.12 -20.22 6.67
C VAL A 67 11.67 -19.73 6.55
N PRO A 68 10.72 -20.23 7.35
CA PRO A 68 9.34 -19.79 7.29
C PRO A 68 9.20 -18.28 7.40
N ALA A 69 8.45 -17.65 6.49
CA ALA A 69 8.37 -16.21 6.37
C ALA A 69 7.96 -15.54 7.69
N PHE A 70 6.97 -16.11 8.40
CA PHE A 70 6.50 -15.53 9.67
C PHE A 70 7.60 -15.50 10.74
N ILE A 71 8.52 -16.49 10.77
CA ILE A 71 9.64 -16.51 11.71
C ILE A 71 10.64 -15.41 11.35
N VAL A 72 11.02 -15.32 10.07
CA VAL A 72 11.95 -14.30 9.60
C VAL A 72 11.42 -12.90 9.86
N THR A 73 10.14 -12.67 9.56
CA THR A 73 9.54 -11.34 9.70
C THR A 73 9.18 -11.00 11.15
N LEU A 74 8.87 -11.99 11.99
CA LEU A 74 8.75 -11.79 13.43
C LEU A 74 10.10 -11.41 14.05
N GLY A 75 11.18 -12.16 13.70
CA GLY A 75 12.54 -11.77 14.07
C GLY A 75 12.93 -10.40 13.54
N GLY A 76 12.54 -10.10 12.29
CA GLY A 76 12.70 -8.78 11.68
C GLY A 76 11.93 -7.68 12.41
N MET A 77 10.70 -7.94 12.84
CA MET A 77 9.89 -6.99 13.64
C MET A 77 10.64 -6.57 14.90
N LEU A 78 11.21 -7.53 15.63
CA LEU A 78 11.98 -7.24 16.84
C LEU A 78 13.34 -6.61 16.51
N GLY A 79 14.05 -7.14 15.52
CA GLY A 79 15.39 -6.66 15.15
C GLY A 79 15.40 -5.24 14.61
N TRP A 80 14.53 -4.93 13.63
CA TRP A 80 14.44 -3.58 13.08
C TRP A 80 13.88 -2.56 14.08
N ARG A 81 12.98 -2.99 14.98
CA ARG A 81 12.52 -2.14 16.09
C ARG A 81 13.66 -1.85 17.07
N GLY A 82 14.42 -2.87 17.44
CA GLY A 82 15.61 -2.72 18.28
C GLY A 82 16.65 -1.78 17.66
N LEU A 83 16.94 -1.97 16.36
CA LEU A 83 17.82 -1.06 15.62
C LEU A 83 17.29 0.37 15.56
N THR A 84 15.97 0.55 15.43
CA THR A 84 15.35 1.90 15.49
C THR A 84 15.65 2.55 16.85
N TYR A 85 15.46 1.84 17.96
CA TYR A 85 15.71 2.37 19.29
C TYR A 85 17.18 2.71 19.51
N ILE A 86 18.10 1.86 19.05
CA ILE A 86 19.55 2.14 19.11
C ILE A 86 19.90 3.36 18.26
N PHE A 87 19.37 3.44 17.03
CA PHE A 87 19.67 4.51 16.09
C PHE A 87 19.15 5.88 16.55
N THR A 88 18.00 5.91 17.23
CA THR A 88 17.32 7.13 17.70
C THR A 88 17.66 7.45 19.16
N ASP A 89 18.39 6.60 19.86
CA ASP A 89 18.57 6.68 21.32
C ASP A 89 17.23 6.81 22.07
N ILE A 90 16.21 6.10 21.56
CA ILE A 90 14.81 6.09 22.04
C ILE A 90 14.18 7.50 22.05
N GLN A 91 14.78 8.48 21.39
CA GLN A 91 14.27 9.85 21.29
C GLN A 91 13.73 10.14 19.88
N PRO A 92 12.68 10.95 19.74
CA PRO A 92 12.23 11.40 18.44
C PRO A 92 13.29 12.24 17.72
N ILE A 93 13.50 11.99 16.42
CA ILE A 93 14.34 12.84 15.58
C ILE A 93 13.45 13.89 14.92
N GLY A 94 13.49 15.13 15.42
CA GLY A 94 12.80 16.26 14.81
C GLY A 94 13.41 16.62 13.45
N LEU A 95 12.61 17.15 12.54
CA LEU A 95 13.09 17.68 11.26
C LEU A 95 13.54 19.15 11.47
N MET A 96 14.59 19.54 10.75
CA MET A 96 15.21 20.87 10.90
C MET A 96 14.29 22.01 10.42
N ASP A 97 13.36 21.73 9.52
CA ASP A 97 12.38 22.67 8.98
C ASP A 97 11.11 21.95 8.47
N ASP A 98 10.13 22.71 7.99
CA ASP A 98 8.87 22.20 7.45
C ASP A 98 8.95 21.73 5.98
N GLY A 99 10.12 21.79 5.34
CA GLY A 99 10.27 21.41 3.93
C GLY A 99 9.87 19.97 3.68
N PHE A 100 10.32 19.05 4.54
CA PHE A 100 9.99 17.62 4.40
C PHE A 100 8.49 17.32 4.54
N LYS A 101 7.79 18.10 5.36
CA LYS A 101 6.35 17.99 5.58
C LYS A 101 5.52 18.24 4.32
N THR A 102 6.09 18.95 3.33
CA THR A 102 5.40 19.22 2.05
C THR A 102 5.05 17.97 1.28
N ILE A 103 5.72 16.84 1.52
CA ILE A 103 5.36 15.52 0.95
C ILE A 103 3.91 15.15 1.27
N THR A 104 3.44 15.47 2.48
CA THR A 104 2.12 15.07 2.98
C THR A 104 1.12 16.20 3.05
N THR A 105 1.57 17.41 3.34
CA THR A 105 0.70 18.60 3.52
C THR A 105 0.73 19.54 2.33
N GLY A 106 1.63 19.30 1.36
CA GLY A 106 1.74 20.10 0.14
C GLY A 106 0.61 19.84 -0.84
N PHE A 107 0.37 20.85 -1.70
CA PHE A 107 -0.61 20.80 -2.76
C PHE A 107 0.06 21.02 -4.11
N VAL A 108 -0.52 20.47 -5.16
CA VAL A 108 -0.01 20.66 -6.51
C VAL A 108 -0.37 22.07 -6.98
N ASN A 109 0.67 22.88 -7.22
CA ASN A 109 0.55 24.24 -7.74
C ASN A 109 1.15 24.31 -9.15
N PRO A 110 0.39 24.07 -10.21
CA PRO A 110 0.89 24.14 -11.57
C PRO A 110 1.17 25.61 -11.96
N VAL A 111 2.28 25.86 -12.65
CA VAL A 111 2.69 27.22 -13.06
C VAL A 111 1.76 27.85 -14.08
N PHE A 112 1.03 27.03 -14.84
CA PHE A 112 0.20 27.46 -15.98
C PHE A 112 -1.28 27.66 -15.64
N MET A 113 -1.74 27.29 -14.44
CA MET A 113 -3.15 27.31 -14.04
C MET A 113 -3.28 27.42 -12.52
N ASP A 114 -4.35 28.09 -12.07
CA ASP A 114 -4.70 28.10 -10.65
C ASP A 114 -4.97 26.69 -10.11
N ALA A 115 -4.47 26.38 -8.90
CA ALA A 115 -4.55 25.05 -8.28
C ALA A 115 -5.98 24.51 -8.18
N LYS A 116 -6.97 25.40 -7.99
CA LYS A 116 -8.38 25.04 -7.90
C LYS A 116 -8.94 24.58 -9.25
N ASN A 117 -8.63 25.34 -10.30
CA ASN A 117 -9.04 24.99 -11.68
C ASN A 117 -8.33 23.73 -12.15
N PHE A 118 -7.05 23.55 -11.77
CA PHE A 118 -6.29 22.33 -12.06
C PHE A 118 -6.93 21.09 -11.41
N ALA A 119 -7.42 21.21 -10.17
CA ALA A 119 -8.14 20.11 -9.51
C ALA A 119 -9.40 19.69 -10.30
N LEU A 120 -10.20 20.65 -10.75
CA LEU A 120 -11.39 20.35 -11.56
C LEU A 120 -11.03 19.71 -12.91
N LEU A 121 -10.03 20.26 -13.59
CA LEU A 121 -9.54 19.71 -14.86
C LEU A 121 -9.06 18.26 -14.68
N LEU A 122 -8.29 18.01 -13.63
CA LEU A 122 -7.79 16.66 -13.34
C LEU A 122 -8.96 15.70 -13.04
N GLY A 123 -9.98 16.15 -12.31
CA GLY A 123 -11.21 15.40 -12.08
C GLY A 123 -11.91 15.01 -13.38
N ILE A 124 -12.07 15.97 -14.32
CA ILE A 124 -12.67 15.73 -15.64
C ILE A 124 -11.84 14.71 -16.42
N VAL A 125 -10.51 14.84 -16.42
CA VAL A 125 -9.61 13.91 -17.11
C VAL A 125 -9.72 12.50 -16.52
N VAL A 126 -9.69 12.37 -15.19
CA VAL A 126 -9.83 11.07 -14.50
C VAL A 126 -11.17 10.41 -14.83
N VAL A 127 -12.28 11.15 -14.73
CA VAL A 127 -13.61 10.64 -15.08
C VAL A 127 -13.67 10.24 -16.56
N GLY A 128 -13.14 11.06 -17.46
CA GLY A 128 -13.07 10.75 -18.89
C GLY A 128 -12.32 9.45 -19.17
N LEU A 129 -11.13 9.26 -18.55
CA LEU A 129 -10.36 8.03 -18.67
C LEU A 129 -11.08 6.81 -18.08
N MET A 130 -11.78 6.97 -16.97
CA MET A 130 -12.57 5.89 -16.37
C MET A 130 -13.71 5.47 -17.30
N LEU A 131 -14.51 6.43 -17.78
CA LEU A 131 -15.65 6.17 -18.65
C LEU A 131 -15.24 5.54 -19.99
N THR A 132 -14.16 6.03 -20.61
CA THR A 132 -13.65 5.47 -21.85
C THR A 132 -13.10 4.05 -21.65
N SER A 133 -12.38 3.80 -20.54
CA SER A 133 -11.87 2.47 -20.20
C SER A 133 -13.00 1.47 -19.96
N ASP A 134 -14.02 1.83 -19.18
CA ASP A 134 -15.18 0.96 -18.91
C ASP A 134 -16.00 0.70 -20.18
N TRP A 135 -16.14 1.71 -21.04
CA TRP A 135 -16.81 1.55 -22.33
C TRP A 135 -16.06 0.60 -23.25
N MET A 136 -14.73 0.75 -23.37
CA MET A 136 -13.91 -0.14 -24.18
C MET A 136 -13.94 -1.59 -23.65
N ARG A 137 -13.90 -1.80 -22.33
CA ARG A 137 -14.05 -3.11 -21.70
C ARG A 137 -15.41 -3.73 -22.01
N ARG A 138 -16.49 -2.94 -21.93
CA ARG A 138 -17.83 -3.39 -22.29
C ARG A 138 -17.91 -3.82 -23.74
N GLN A 139 -17.38 -3.02 -24.67
CA GLN A 139 -17.37 -3.38 -26.10
C GLN A 139 -16.64 -4.68 -26.38
N LYS A 140 -15.45 -4.88 -25.73
CA LYS A 140 -14.69 -6.13 -25.87
C LYS A 140 -15.49 -7.34 -25.36
N ARG A 141 -16.16 -7.22 -24.23
CA ARG A 141 -17.00 -8.31 -23.67
C ARG A 141 -18.19 -8.63 -24.57
N VAL A 142 -18.86 -7.61 -25.10
CA VAL A 142 -19.98 -7.81 -26.07
C VAL A 142 -19.49 -8.55 -27.33
N LYS A 143 -18.33 -8.11 -27.89
CA LYS A 143 -17.74 -8.77 -29.08
C LYS A 143 -17.34 -10.24 -28.83
N LEU A 144 -17.02 -10.59 -27.60
CA LEU A 144 -16.65 -11.97 -27.21
C LEU A 144 -17.85 -12.81 -26.77
N GLY A 145 -19.08 -12.28 -26.83
CA GLY A 145 -20.31 -13.00 -26.48
C GLY A 145 -20.54 -13.17 -24.98
N PHE A 146 -19.81 -12.43 -24.11
CA PHE A 146 -20.02 -12.48 -22.67
C PHE A 146 -21.25 -11.66 -22.26
N ASP A 147 -21.95 -12.16 -21.25
CA ASP A 147 -23.02 -11.41 -20.61
C ASP A 147 -22.55 -10.07 -20.04
N ASN A 148 -23.34 -9.04 -20.28
CA ASN A 148 -23.06 -7.69 -19.82
C ASN A 148 -24.27 -7.10 -19.10
N LEU A 149 -24.02 -6.18 -18.18
CA LEU A 149 -25.08 -5.38 -17.56
C LEU A 149 -25.93 -4.71 -18.64
N PRO A 150 -27.26 -4.65 -18.49
CA PRO A 150 -28.10 -3.85 -19.34
C PRO A 150 -27.59 -2.41 -19.45
N LEU A 151 -27.73 -1.82 -20.64
CA LEU A 151 -27.18 -0.46 -20.89
C LEU A 151 -27.62 0.58 -19.86
N PRO A 152 -28.89 0.63 -19.41
CA PRO A 152 -29.33 1.60 -18.40
C PRO A 152 -28.61 1.42 -17.05
N LEU A 153 -28.43 0.17 -16.59
CA LEU A 153 -27.73 -0.11 -15.34
C LEU A 153 -26.23 0.19 -15.44
N PHE A 154 -25.62 -0.09 -16.59
CA PHE A 154 -24.24 0.30 -16.88
C PHE A 154 -24.06 1.83 -16.85
N ALA A 155 -24.98 2.57 -17.48
CA ALA A 155 -24.95 4.03 -17.48
C ALA A 155 -25.16 4.60 -16.07
N LEU A 156 -26.12 4.08 -15.31
CA LEU A 156 -26.40 4.51 -13.95
C LEU A 156 -25.20 4.28 -13.02
N LYS A 157 -24.58 3.09 -13.08
CA LYS A 157 -23.35 2.78 -12.34
C LYS A 157 -22.26 3.81 -12.65
N ASN A 158 -21.98 4.04 -13.95
CA ASN A 158 -20.91 4.93 -14.37
C ASN A 158 -21.20 6.40 -14.02
N LEU A 159 -22.46 6.84 -14.13
CA LEU A 159 -22.87 8.18 -13.70
C LEU A 159 -22.67 8.37 -12.19
N PHE A 160 -23.05 7.38 -11.38
CA PHE A 160 -22.84 7.42 -9.93
C PHE A 160 -21.35 7.52 -9.57
N VAL A 161 -20.50 6.66 -10.15
CA VAL A 161 -19.05 6.68 -9.92
C VAL A 161 -18.44 8.01 -10.37
N ALA A 162 -18.82 8.50 -11.55
CA ALA A 162 -18.38 9.81 -12.07
C ALA A 162 -18.78 10.96 -11.14
N ALA A 163 -20.01 10.95 -10.62
CA ALA A 163 -20.48 11.95 -9.68
C ALA A 163 -19.70 11.95 -8.37
N VAL A 164 -19.39 10.75 -7.81
CA VAL A 164 -18.57 10.62 -6.60
C VAL A 164 -17.15 11.13 -6.83
N VAL A 165 -16.50 10.72 -7.93
CA VAL A 165 -15.16 11.19 -8.27
C VAL A 165 -15.14 12.70 -8.47
N MET A 166 -16.06 13.26 -9.26
CA MET A 166 -16.15 14.71 -9.46
C MET A 166 -16.44 15.48 -8.18
N TRP A 167 -17.24 14.91 -7.27
CA TRP A 167 -17.49 15.51 -5.97
C TRP A 167 -16.20 15.61 -5.13
N VAL A 168 -15.37 14.57 -5.14
CA VAL A 168 -14.05 14.58 -4.45
C VAL A 168 -13.14 15.67 -5.03
N PHE A 169 -13.01 15.75 -6.36
CA PHE A 169 -12.17 16.77 -7.00
C PHE A 169 -12.74 18.19 -6.84
N TYR A 170 -14.07 18.33 -6.78
CA TYR A 170 -14.74 19.58 -6.42
C TYR A 170 -14.38 20.02 -4.99
N LYS A 171 -14.33 19.08 -4.02
CA LYS A 171 -13.87 19.39 -2.66
C LYS A 171 -12.42 19.83 -2.64
N PHE A 172 -11.53 19.20 -3.40
CA PHE A 172 -10.13 19.67 -3.54
C PHE A 172 -10.06 21.07 -4.15
N SER A 173 -10.90 21.37 -5.13
CA SER A 173 -10.98 22.71 -5.74
C SER A 173 -11.46 23.78 -4.75
N MET A 174 -12.30 23.43 -3.79
CA MET A 174 -12.77 24.39 -2.77
C MET A 174 -11.71 24.70 -1.70
N ASP A 175 -10.70 23.84 -1.54
CA ASP A 175 -9.60 24.05 -0.59
C ASP A 175 -8.36 24.61 -1.32
N ARG A 176 -7.23 23.97 -1.25
CA ARG A 176 -5.92 24.40 -1.79
C ARG A 176 -5.53 23.69 -3.08
N GLY A 177 -6.40 22.87 -3.65
CA GLY A 177 -6.13 22.04 -4.81
C GLY A 177 -5.87 20.58 -4.45
N VAL A 178 -5.19 19.84 -5.36
CA VAL A 178 -4.94 18.41 -5.16
C VAL A 178 -3.76 18.17 -4.22
N PRO A 179 -3.93 17.42 -3.11
CA PRO A 179 -2.81 17.08 -2.22
C PRO A 179 -1.75 16.24 -2.93
N ILE A 180 -0.47 16.54 -2.71
CA ILE A 180 0.67 15.80 -3.29
C ILE A 180 0.61 14.32 -2.91
N ILE A 181 0.21 14.00 -1.68
CA ILE A 181 0.11 12.63 -1.20
C ILE A 181 -0.90 11.78 -2.01
N ILE A 182 -1.99 12.39 -2.49
CA ILE A 182 -2.96 11.70 -3.37
C ILE A 182 -2.33 11.36 -4.72
N CYS A 183 -1.54 12.27 -5.28
CA CYS A 183 -0.80 12.02 -6.52
C CYS A 183 0.24 10.90 -6.33
N LEU A 184 0.96 10.90 -5.22
CA LEU A 184 1.91 9.84 -4.89
C LEU A 184 1.23 8.48 -4.79
N ILE A 185 0.09 8.39 -4.07
CA ILE A 185 -0.70 7.15 -3.96
C ILE A 185 -1.22 6.73 -5.34
N ALA A 186 -1.72 7.65 -6.15
CA ALA A 186 -2.23 7.34 -7.49
C ALA A 186 -1.12 6.76 -8.39
N VAL A 187 0.06 7.38 -8.42
CA VAL A 187 1.23 6.87 -9.16
C VAL A 187 1.63 5.48 -8.66
N LEU A 188 1.70 5.28 -7.36
CA LEU A 188 2.01 3.98 -6.75
C LEU A 188 1.00 2.90 -7.18
N VAL A 189 -0.29 3.20 -7.08
CA VAL A 189 -1.37 2.26 -7.45
C VAL A 189 -1.31 1.89 -8.92
N VAL A 190 -1.11 2.87 -9.80
CA VAL A 190 -0.97 2.63 -11.25
C VAL A 190 0.26 1.79 -11.54
N ALA A 191 1.42 2.14 -10.97
CA ALA A 191 2.67 1.41 -11.17
C ALA A 191 2.55 -0.04 -10.66
N MET A 192 2.05 -0.25 -9.46
CA MET A 192 1.90 -1.58 -8.87
C MET A 192 0.85 -2.42 -9.59
N THR A 193 -0.26 -1.81 -10.03
CA THR A 193 -1.27 -2.50 -10.84
C THR A 193 -0.70 -2.92 -12.20
N TYR A 194 0.11 -2.05 -12.82
CA TYR A 194 0.81 -2.39 -14.06
C TYR A 194 1.78 -3.55 -13.84
N VAL A 195 2.62 -3.49 -12.80
CA VAL A 195 3.58 -4.55 -12.46
C VAL A 195 2.86 -5.89 -12.26
N MET A 196 1.76 -5.91 -11.50
CA MET A 196 1.06 -7.15 -11.19
C MET A 196 0.30 -7.73 -12.38
N ASN A 197 -0.32 -6.89 -13.22
CA ASN A 197 -1.20 -7.38 -14.28
C ASN A 197 -0.49 -7.56 -15.63
N ASN A 198 0.60 -6.82 -15.90
CA ASN A 198 1.19 -6.75 -17.24
C ASN A 198 2.62 -7.28 -17.31
N THR A 199 3.27 -7.64 -16.19
CA THR A 199 4.65 -8.13 -16.22
C THR A 199 4.75 -9.64 -15.95
N VAL A 200 5.90 -10.22 -16.33
CA VAL A 200 6.23 -11.61 -15.99
C VAL A 200 6.32 -11.80 -14.48
N PHE A 201 6.82 -10.79 -13.76
CA PHE A 201 6.91 -10.84 -12.30
C PHE A 201 5.54 -11.03 -11.65
N GLY A 202 4.54 -10.22 -12.02
CA GLY A 202 3.19 -10.34 -11.48
C GLY A 202 2.56 -11.71 -11.76
N ARG A 203 2.70 -12.21 -13.01
CA ARG A 203 2.23 -13.55 -13.35
C ARG A 203 2.87 -14.64 -12.50
N ASN A 204 4.19 -14.54 -12.27
CA ASN A 204 4.91 -15.49 -11.43
C ASN A 204 4.43 -15.46 -9.97
N VAL A 205 4.16 -14.25 -9.42
CA VAL A 205 3.62 -14.08 -8.05
C VAL A 205 2.29 -14.82 -7.91
N TYR A 206 1.35 -14.64 -8.85
CA TYR A 206 0.07 -15.34 -8.83
C TYR A 206 0.23 -16.85 -9.03
N ALA A 207 1.10 -17.29 -9.94
CA ALA A 207 1.34 -18.71 -10.21
C ALA A 207 1.91 -19.42 -8.97
N ILE A 208 2.88 -18.81 -8.28
CA ILE A 208 3.48 -19.36 -7.04
C ILE A 208 2.43 -19.45 -5.94
N GLY A 209 1.61 -18.41 -5.78
CA GLY A 209 0.55 -18.39 -4.77
C GLY A 209 -0.56 -19.42 -5.04
N GLY A 210 -0.89 -19.66 -6.29
CA GLY A 210 -1.88 -20.66 -6.66
C GLY A 210 -1.38 -22.11 -6.45
N ASN A 211 -0.19 -22.42 -6.93
CA ASN A 211 0.47 -23.71 -6.71
C ASN A 211 1.98 -23.60 -6.95
N ALA A 212 2.74 -23.47 -5.88
CA ALA A 212 4.19 -23.33 -5.97
C ALA A 212 4.90 -24.53 -6.62
N LYS A 213 4.40 -25.76 -6.43
CA LYS A 213 4.98 -26.96 -7.05
C LYS A 213 4.76 -26.95 -8.56
N ALA A 214 3.51 -26.68 -9.01
CA ALA A 214 3.18 -26.60 -10.43
C ALA A 214 3.93 -25.43 -11.11
N ALA A 215 4.04 -24.28 -10.46
CA ALA A 215 4.81 -23.14 -10.95
C ALA A 215 6.29 -23.51 -11.20
N LYS A 216 6.91 -24.21 -10.25
CA LYS A 216 8.29 -24.67 -10.39
C LYS A 216 8.46 -25.67 -11.53
N LEU A 217 7.54 -26.62 -11.70
CA LEU A 217 7.53 -27.57 -12.82
C LEU A 217 7.36 -26.88 -14.18
N SER A 218 6.67 -25.75 -14.20
CA SER A 218 6.51 -24.89 -15.39
C SER A 218 7.72 -23.96 -15.66
N GLY A 219 8.83 -24.14 -14.93
CA GLY A 219 10.06 -23.35 -15.14
C GLY A 219 10.10 -22.00 -14.43
N ILE A 220 9.13 -21.69 -13.57
CA ILE A 220 9.14 -20.44 -12.79
C ILE A 220 10.15 -20.57 -11.65
N ASN A 221 11.11 -19.63 -11.59
CA ASN A 221 12.02 -19.53 -10.47
C ASN A 221 11.31 -18.89 -9.26
N ALA A 222 10.78 -19.76 -8.40
CA ALA A 222 10.01 -19.34 -7.23
C ALA A 222 10.90 -18.57 -6.23
N GLU A 223 12.14 -19.03 -6.02
CA GLU A 223 13.07 -18.42 -5.09
C GLU A 223 13.38 -16.96 -5.46
N ARG A 224 13.68 -16.73 -6.73
CA ARG A 224 13.94 -15.38 -7.25
C ARG A 224 12.73 -14.48 -7.15
N THR A 225 11.55 -15.00 -7.47
CA THR A 225 10.30 -14.23 -7.42
C THR A 225 9.95 -13.85 -5.98
N GLU A 226 10.03 -14.78 -5.04
CA GLU A 226 9.80 -14.55 -3.62
C GLU A 226 10.78 -13.53 -3.04
N PHE A 227 12.07 -13.64 -3.41
CA PHE A 227 13.10 -12.67 -3.02
C PHE A 227 12.71 -11.24 -3.43
N TYR A 228 12.32 -11.04 -4.68
CA TYR A 228 11.91 -9.71 -5.15
C TYR A 228 10.60 -9.21 -4.53
N VAL A 229 9.68 -10.10 -4.14
CA VAL A 229 8.48 -9.72 -3.38
C VAL A 229 8.87 -9.06 -2.05
N PHE A 230 9.81 -9.65 -1.30
CA PHE A 230 10.29 -9.07 -0.04
C PHE A 230 11.12 -7.79 -0.24
N VAL A 231 11.95 -7.72 -1.29
CA VAL A 231 12.68 -6.48 -1.64
C VAL A 231 11.69 -5.36 -1.91
N LEU A 232 10.67 -5.63 -2.73
CA LEU A 232 9.64 -4.63 -3.05
C LEU A 232 8.82 -4.24 -1.82
N MET A 233 8.51 -5.20 -0.93
CA MET A 233 7.87 -4.91 0.35
C MET A 233 8.71 -3.96 1.21
N GLY A 234 10.01 -4.20 1.30
CA GLY A 234 10.95 -3.33 2.01
C GLY A 234 10.99 -1.90 1.45
N VAL A 235 11.00 -1.76 0.11
CA VAL A 235 10.93 -0.44 -0.56
C VAL A 235 9.62 0.28 -0.23
N LEU A 236 8.49 -0.43 -0.30
CA LEU A 236 7.17 0.17 -0.02
C LEU A 236 7.00 0.50 1.47
N ALA A 237 7.61 -0.28 2.37
CA ALA A 237 7.66 0.04 3.79
C ALA A 237 8.54 1.27 4.06
N ALA A 238 9.66 1.42 3.35
CA ALA A 238 10.51 2.60 3.45
C ALA A 238 9.79 3.86 2.92
N LEU A 239 9.08 3.75 1.80
CA LEU A 239 8.25 4.85 1.29
C LEU A 239 7.19 5.26 2.32
N ALA A 240 6.55 4.29 2.97
CA ALA A 240 5.61 4.57 4.05
C ALA A 240 6.29 5.23 5.26
N GLY A 241 7.53 4.84 5.58
CA GLY A 241 8.35 5.48 6.62
C GLY A 241 8.63 6.95 6.34
N VAL A 242 9.04 7.25 5.11
CA VAL A 242 9.24 8.64 4.63
C VAL A 242 7.94 9.45 4.76
N VAL A 243 6.82 8.92 4.26
CA VAL A 243 5.51 9.58 4.31
C VAL A 243 5.05 9.79 5.75
N PHE A 244 5.19 8.78 6.61
CA PHE A 244 4.78 8.89 8.00
C PHE A 244 5.62 9.91 8.78
N THR A 245 6.94 9.92 8.57
CA THR A 245 7.85 10.91 9.14
C THR A 245 7.52 12.34 8.67
N ALA A 246 7.21 12.50 7.37
CA ALA A 246 6.76 13.77 6.83
C ALA A 246 5.43 14.23 7.45
N TYR A 247 4.48 13.31 7.65
CA TYR A 247 3.20 13.59 8.27
C TYR A 247 3.34 14.05 9.74
N MET A 248 4.17 13.34 10.51
CA MET A 248 4.42 13.65 11.93
C MET A 248 5.40 14.82 12.14
N ASN A 249 6.07 15.29 11.08
CA ASN A 249 7.17 16.27 11.14
C ASN A 249 8.32 15.83 12.05
N GLN A 250 8.42 14.55 12.32
CA GLN A 250 9.47 13.91 13.14
C GLN A 250 9.47 12.41 12.94
N ALA A 251 10.60 11.76 13.12
CA ALA A 251 10.67 10.31 13.22
C ALA A 251 10.50 9.89 14.69
N GLN A 252 9.48 9.11 14.96
CA GLN A 252 9.22 8.57 16.30
C GLN A 252 9.75 7.14 16.41
N PRO A 253 10.46 6.76 17.48
CA PRO A 253 10.98 5.40 17.66
C PRO A 253 9.88 4.32 17.66
N ALA A 254 8.68 4.64 18.17
CA ALA A 254 7.51 3.78 18.19
C ALA A 254 6.65 3.87 16.92
N ALA A 255 7.10 4.58 15.87
CA ALA A 255 6.36 4.69 14.61
C ALA A 255 6.00 3.31 14.05
N GLY A 256 4.90 3.22 13.33
CA GLY A 256 4.47 2.00 12.65
C GLY A 256 4.07 0.85 13.58
N ASN A 257 3.88 1.08 14.87
CA ASN A 257 3.39 0.04 15.77
C ASN A 257 1.99 -0.42 15.33
N MET A 258 1.80 -1.73 15.18
CA MET A 258 0.58 -2.37 14.67
C MET A 258 0.22 -2.07 13.20
N PHE A 259 1.08 -1.42 12.42
CA PHE A 259 0.83 -1.18 10.99
C PHE A 259 0.81 -2.48 10.17
N GLU A 260 1.51 -3.52 10.61
CA GLU A 260 1.45 -4.86 10.04
C GLU A 260 0.02 -5.41 10.08
N LEU A 261 -0.68 -5.27 11.20
CA LEU A 261 -2.06 -5.75 11.35
C LEU A 261 -3.04 -4.93 10.52
N ASP A 262 -2.86 -3.61 10.47
CA ASP A 262 -3.67 -2.74 9.61
C ASP A 262 -3.47 -3.08 8.13
N ALA A 263 -2.23 -3.35 7.70
CA ALA A 263 -1.92 -3.72 6.32
C ALA A 263 -2.48 -5.10 5.94
N ILE A 264 -2.36 -6.09 6.83
CA ILE A 264 -2.92 -7.43 6.64
C ILE A 264 -4.45 -7.36 6.57
N SER A 265 -5.09 -6.65 7.52
CA SER A 265 -6.53 -6.45 7.52
C SER A 265 -7.03 -5.77 6.25
N ALA A 266 -6.32 -4.73 5.79
CA ALA A 266 -6.64 -4.05 4.54
C ALA A 266 -6.60 -4.99 3.33
N VAL A 267 -5.62 -5.88 3.28
CA VAL A 267 -5.46 -6.83 2.17
C VAL A 267 -6.58 -7.88 2.15
N PHE A 268 -6.97 -8.41 3.33
CA PHE A 268 -8.07 -9.37 3.43
C PHE A 268 -9.44 -8.73 3.19
N ILE A 269 -9.71 -7.54 3.72
CA ILE A 269 -10.91 -6.75 3.40
C ILE A 269 -10.97 -6.45 1.90
N GLY A 270 -9.79 -6.24 1.28
CA GLY A 270 -9.65 -6.03 -0.15
C GLY A 270 -9.85 -7.28 -1.03
N GLY A 271 -10.16 -8.44 -0.44
CA GLY A 271 -10.49 -9.68 -1.14
C GLY A 271 -9.28 -10.51 -1.56
N ALA A 272 -8.16 -10.40 -0.87
CA ALA A 272 -7.07 -11.36 -1.03
C ALA A 272 -7.35 -12.63 -0.24
N SER A 273 -6.87 -13.78 -0.75
CA SER A 273 -7.06 -15.06 -0.07
C SER A 273 -5.92 -15.39 0.87
N ALA A 274 -6.27 -15.90 2.06
CA ALA A 274 -5.31 -16.39 3.05
C ALA A 274 -4.53 -17.62 2.55
N THR A 275 -5.07 -18.37 1.59
CA THR A 275 -4.41 -19.51 0.96
C THR A 275 -3.44 -19.12 -0.15
N GLY A 276 -3.38 -17.84 -0.52
CA GLY A 276 -2.57 -17.31 -1.62
C GLY A 276 -3.25 -17.40 -2.99
N GLY A 277 -2.57 -16.93 -4.02
CA GLY A 277 -3.01 -16.99 -5.42
C GLY A 277 -4.08 -15.98 -5.82
N VAL A 278 -4.73 -15.32 -4.87
CA VAL A 278 -5.82 -14.35 -5.13
C VAL A 278 -5.55 -13.06 -4.37
N GLY A 279 -5.77 -11.94 -5.04
CA GLY A 279 -5.64 -10.59 -4.48
C GLY A 279 -5.46 -9.55 -5.59
N THR A 280 -5.76 -8.30 -5.30
CA THR A 280 -5.57 -7.20 -6.26
C THR A 280 -5.03 -5.96 -5.55
N ILE A 281 -4.24 -5.15 -6.28
CA ILE A 281 -3.73 -3.88 -5.76
C ILE A 281 -4.89 -2.93 -5.43
N LEU A 282 -5.88 -2.82 -6.31
CA LEU A 282 -7.04 -1.95 -6.06
C LEU A 282 -7.85 -2.42 -4.85
N GLY A 283 -8.02 -3.74 -4.68
CA GLY A 283 -8.66 -4.30 -3.49
C GLY A 283 -7.93 -3.89 -2.22
N SER A 284 -6.60 -4.03 -2.18
CA SER A 284 -5.81 -3.65 -1.00
C SER A 284 -5.90 -2.15 -0.66
N ILE A 285 -6.06 -1.28 -1.67
CA ILE A 285 -6.29 0.15 -1.45
C ILE A 285 -7.68 0.41 -0.85
N ILE A 286 -8.72 -0.26 -1.39
CA ILE A 286 -10.09 -0.14 -0.84
C ILE A 286 -10.10 -0.62 0.61
N GLY A 287 -9.49 -1.77 0.90
CA GLY A 287 -9.36 -2.26 2.27
C GLY A 287 -8.56 -1.31 3.16
N GLY A 288 -7.50 -0.69 2.64
CA GLY A 288 -6.73 0.34 3.33
C GLY A 288 -7.56 1.59 3.66
N LEU A 289 -8.42 2.02 2.75
CA LEU A 289 -9.37 3.11 3.00
C LEU A 289 -10.39 2.74 4.09
N VAL A 290 -10.92 1.52 4.05
CA VAL A 290 -11.84 1.02 5.09
C VAL A 290 -11.15 1.03 6.45
N MET A 291 -9.91 0.49 6.56
CA MET A 291 -9.13 0.54 7.80
C MET A 291 -8.82 1.97 8.24
N GLY A 292 -8.53 2.86 7.31
CA GLY A 292 -8.31 4.28 7.58
C GLY A 292 -9.56 4.96 8.17
N VAL A 293 -10.74 4.68 7.61
CA VAL A 293 -12.03 5.18 8.12
C VAL A 293 -12.30 4.62 9.53
N ILE A 294 -12.07 3.32 9.75
CA ILE A 294 -12.24 2.69 11.06
C ILE A 294 -11.30 3.34 12.08
N ASN A 295 -10.01 3.45 11.79
CA ASN A 295 -9.01 4.05 12.68
C ASN A 295 -9.34 5.52 13.00
N ASN A 296 -9.70 6.31 11.98
CA ASN A 296 -10.09 7.70 12.17
C ASN A 296 -11.40 7.84 12.97
N GLY A 297 -12.38 6.99 12.67
CA GLY A 297 -13.66 6.95 13.40
C GLY A 297 -13.46 6.65 14.89
N MET A 298 -12.65 5.64 15.21
CA MET A 298 -12.31 5.30 16.60
C MET A 298 -11.61 6.47 17.32
N SER A 299 -10.70 7.16 16.62
CA SER A 299 -10.00 8.32 17.17
C SER A 299 -10.96 9.50 17.41
N LEU A 300 -11.88 9.78 16.50
CA LEU A 300 -12.91 10.83 16.66
C LEU A 300 -13.88 10.52 17.81
N MET A 301 -14.16 9.24 18.07
CA MET A 301 -14.94 8.79 19.21
C MET A 301 -14.13 8.79 20.52
N SER A 302 -12.87 9.21 20.49
CA SER A 302 -11.96 9.22 21.64
C SER A 302 -11.82 7.85 22.31
N LEU A 303 -11.91 6.76 21.52
CA LEU A 303 -11.70 5.40 22.03
C LEU A 303 -10.24 5.22 22.42
N GLY A 304 -10.00 4.74 23.63
CA GLY A 304 -8.67 4.40 24.11
C GLY A 304 -7.97 3.35 23.23
N GLN A 305 -6.65 3.32 23.29
CA GLN A 305 -5.84 2.41 22.47
C GLN A 305 -6.21 0.93 22.71
N GLU A 306 -6.60 0.58 23.92
CA GLU A 306 -7.05 -0.76 24.31
C GLU A 306 -8.28 -1.20 23.52
N TYR A 307 -9.28 -0.34 23.34
CA TYR A 307 -10.49 -0.65 22.55
C TYR A 307 -10.17 -0.71 21.05
N GLN A 308 -9.28 0.18 20.55
CA GLN A 308 -8.86 0.15 19.16
C GLN A 308 -8.19 -1.18 18.79
N LEU A 309 -7.35 -1.74 19.68
CA LEU A 309 -6.72 -3.05 19.47
C LEU A 309 -7.76 -4.18 19.39
N VAL A 310 -8.78 -4.17 20.25
CA VAL A 310 -9.86 -5.17 20.21
C VAL A 310 -10.65 -5.07 18.91
N VAL A 311 -11.01 -3.85 18.47
CA VAL A 311 -11.74 -3.66 17.21
C VAL A 311 -10.91 -4.14 16.02
N LYS A 312 -9.62 -3.81 15.95
CA LYS A 312 -8.71 -4.28 14.89
C LYS A 312 -8.62 -5.81 14.86
N ALA A 313 -8.51 -6.44 16.02
CA ALA A 313 -8.47 -7.90 16.11
C ALA A 313 -9.77 -8.54 15.58
N VAL A 314 -10.93 -8.00 15.94
CA VAL A 314 -12.23 -8.48 15.44
C VAL A 314 -12.34 -8.29 13.94
N VAL A 315 -11.99 -7.12 13.43
CA VAL A 315 -12.02 -6.83 11.98
C VAL A 315 -11.14 -7.80 11.20
N LEU A 316 -9.91 -8.05 11.68
CA LEU A 316 -8.99 -9.00 11.04
C LEU A 316 -9.58 -10.42 11.03
N LEU A 317 -10.07 -10.90 12.18
CA LEU A 317 -10.64 -12.24 12.30
C LEU A 317 -11.87 -12.42 11.39
N VAL A 318 -12.77 -11.44 11.36
CA VAL A 318 -13.97 -11.48 10.52
C VAL A 318 -13.58 -11.46 9.03
N ALA A 319 -12.61 -10.64 8.62
CA ALA A 319 -12.16 -10.57 7.24
C ALA A 319 -11.57 -11.91 6.77
N VAL A 320 -10.69 -12.53 7.57
CA VAL A 320 -10.08 -13.83 7.24
C VAL A 320 -11.12 -14.96 7.29
N TRP A 321 -12.01 -14.95 8.30
CA TRP A 321 -13.10 -15.94 8.37
C TRP A 321 -14.01 -15.89 7.13
N TYR A 322 -14.37 -14.69 6.68
CA TYR A 322 -15.21 -14.49 5.51
C TYR A 322 -14.54 -15.01 4.23
N ASP A 323 -13.24 -14.77 4.05
CA ASP A 323 -12.47 -15.33 2.93
C ASP A 323 -12.50 -16.87 2.94
N LEU A 324 -12.18 -17.49 4.08
CA LEU A 324 -12.15 -18.94 4.21
C LEU A 324 -13.54 -19.57 4.01
N TYR A 325 -14.60 -18.91 4.46
CA TYR A 325 -15.97 -19.38 4.27
C TYR A 325 -16.39 -19.37 2.79
N ASN A 326 -16.04 -18.31 2.06
CA ASN A 326 -16.34 -18.22 0.63
C ASN A 326 -15.53 -19.21 -0.20
N ASN A 327 -14.27 -19.41 0.12
CA ASN A 327 -13.41 -20.35 -0.59
C ASN A 327 -13.90 -21.80 -0.43
N LYS A 328 -14.46 -22.18 0.72
CA LYS A 328 -15.08 -23.51 0.92
C LYS A 328 -16.34 -23.74 0.08
N LYS A 329 -17.06 -22.68 -0.32
CA LYS A 329 -18.26 -22.80 -1.17
C LYS A 329 -17.93 -22.93 -2.65
N SER A 330 -16.71 -22.55 -3.04
CA SER A 330 -16.26 -22.54 -4.43
C SER A 330 -15.42 -23.77 -4.80
N ALA A 331 -15.02 -24.58 -3.82
CA ALA A 331 -14.35 -25.88 -3.95
C ALA A 331 -15.35 -27.04 -3.89
#